data_cce8b5dc545c9963073f4b06ac5d2103
#
_entry.id   cce8b5dc545c9963073f4b06ac5d2103
#
_cell.length_a   1.000
_cell.length_b   1.000
_cell.length_c   1.000
_cell.angle_alpha   90.00
_cell.angle_beta   90.00
_cell.angle_gamma   90.00
#
_symmetry.space_group_name_H-M   'P 1'
#
loop_
_entity.id
_entity.type
_entity.pdbx_description
1 polymer ?
#
loop_
_entity_poly.entity_id
_entity_poly.type
_entity_poly.pdbx_seq_one_letter_code
_entity_poly.pdbx_strand_id
1 'polypeptide(L)'
;DNRWERVQRGYEAIVKARPKTDNTPGGYIGHSYSLGETDEFVEPTAFEGYDGFVEGDSVLTVNFRSDRMREITRAIGDRDFTEFVRPYVKVNLATITEYDKSFPYPVLFRKDTPKNTLAEVISKNGFRQLHTAETEKYAHVTFFLNGGIDEPYKNETRVLIPSPDVKTYDEKPEMSAK
;
A
#
# COMPACT_ATOMS: atom_id res chain seq x y z
N ASP A 1 1.86 5.07 -4.13
CA ASP A 1 1.23 6.40 -3.96
C ASP A 1 2.25 7.49 -3.60
N ASN A 2 3.24 7.17 -2.78
CA ASN A 2 4.25 8.12 -2.26
C ASN A 2 3.64 9.38 -1.57
N ARG A 3 2.44 9.23 -1.03
CA ARG A 3 1.78 10.29 -0.24
C ARG A 3 2.22 10.17 1.23
N TRP A 4 3.46 10.49 1.48
CA TRP A 4 4.12 10.29 2.76
C TRP A 4 3.46 11.05 3.92
N GLU A 5 2.79 12.16 3.65
CA GLU A 5 1.99 12.88 4.64
C GLU A 5 0.81 12.06 5.19
N ARG A 6 0.21 11.21 4.36
CA ARG A 6 -0.85 10.29 4.80
C ARG A 6 -0.27 9.11 5.58
N VAL A 7 0.85 8.57 5.11
CA VAL A 7 1.58 7.50 5.81
C VAL A 7 2.03 7.98 7.20
N GLN A 8 2.51 9.22 7.31
CA GLN A 8 2.92 9.82 8.57
C GLN A 8 1.77 9.88 9.57
N ARG A 9 0.56 10.31 9.16
CA ARG A 9 -0.61 10.33 10.03
C ARG A 9 -0.96 8.92 10.53
N GLY A 10 -0.95 7.93 9.66
CA GLY A 10 -1.15 6.53 10.06
C GLY A 10 -0.06 6.03 11.02
N TYR A 11 1.20 6.35 10.74
CA TYR A 11 2.32 6.04 11.63
C TYR A 11 2.15 6.66 13.02
N GLU A 12 1.77 7.93 13.09
CA GLU A 12 1.58 8.64 14.36
C GLU A 12 0.45 8.03 15.19
N ALA A 13 -0.66 7.66 14.57
CA ALA A 13 -1.75 6.99 15.26
C ALA A 13 -1.34 5.60 15.77
N ILE A 14 -0.61 4.81 14.97
CA ILE A 14 -0.21 3.45 15.31
C ILE A 14 0.97 3.44 16.29
N VAL A 15 2.03 4.19 16.01
CA VAL A 15 3.28 4.08 16.78
C VAL A 15 3.31 5.02 17.96
N LYS A 16 2.73 6.21 17.83
CA LYS A 16 2.75 7.24 18.89
C LYS A 16 1.44 7.39 19.64
N ALA A 17 0.39 6.66 19.25
CA ALA A 17 -0.98 6.82 19.73
C ALA A 17 -1.47 8.30 19.65
N ARG A 18 -1.23 8.96 18.52
CA ARG A 18 -1.60 10.38 18.31
C ARG A 18 -2.13 10.61 16.89
N PRO A 19 -3.21 11.41 16.71
CA PRO A 19 -4.05 11.95 17.80
C PRO A 19 -4.75 10.86 18.58
N LYS A 20 -5.21 11.18 19.81
CA LYS A 20 -5.97 10.26 20.66
C LYS A 20 -7.33 10.85 20.98
N THR A 21 -8.35 10.00 21.04
CA THR A 21 -9.73 10.35 21.40
C THR A 21 -10.23 9.48 22.54
N ASP A 22 -11.14 10.00 23.33
CA ASP A 22 -11.91 9.30 24.36
C ASP A 22 -13.20 8.66 23.81
N ASN A 23 -13.54 8.94 22.54
CA ASN A 23 -14.66 8.30 21.86
C ASN A 23 -14.44 6.79 21.72
N THR A 24 -15.54 6.04 21.67
CA THR A 24 -15.47 4.65 21.18
C THR A 24 -15.19 4.63 19.68
N PRO A 25 -14.57 3.55 19.14
CA PRO A 25 -14.34 3.44 17.70
C PRO A 25 -15.59 3.66 16.83
N GLY A 26 -16.73 3.06 17.23
CA GLY A 26 -18.01 3.25 16.53
C GLY A 26 -18.53 4.69 16.63
N GLY A 27 -18.37 5.33 17.79
CA GLY A 27 -18.74 6.74 17.98
C GLY A 27 -17.90 7.68 17.12
N TYR A 28 -16.59 7.42 17.03
CA TYR A 28 -15.68 8.20 16.19
C TYR A 28 -16.05 8.11 14.70
N ILE A 29 -16.29 6.90 14.20
CA ILE A 29 -16.72 6.69 12.80
C ILE A 29 -18.06 7.33 12.53
N GLY A 30 -19.05 7.18 13.44
CA GLY A 30 -20.36 7.83 13.30
C GLY A 30 -20.26 9.36 13.27
N HIS A 31 -19.34 9.94 14.06
CA HIS A 31 -19.05 11.37 14.02
C HIS A 31 -18.46 11.79 12.67
N SER A 32 -17.44 11.08 12.17
CA SER A 32 -16.85 11.34 10.83
C SER A 32 -17.91 11.32 9.74
N TYR A 33 -18.80 10.33 9.73
CA TYR A 33 -19.90 10.26 8.77
C TYR A 33 -20.87 11.45 8.88
N SER A 34 -21.13 11.94 10.09
CA SER A 34 -21.98 13.12 10.28
C SER A 34 -21.37 14.41 9.71
N LEU A 35 -20.03 14.43 9.55
CA LEU A 35 -19.29 15.51 8.90
C LEU A 35 -19.14 15.32 7.38
N GLY A 36 -19.68 14.23 6.82
CA GLY A 36 -19.55 13.88 5.40
C GLY A 36 -18.24 13.17 5.04
N GLU A 37 -17.44 12.79 6.03
CA GLU A 37 -16.24 11.98 5.82
C GLU A 37 -16.63 10.51 5.67
N THR A 38 -16.33 9.91 4.51
CA THR A 38 -16.58 8.49 4.23
C THR A 38 -15.37 7.64 4.56
N ASP A 39 -15.52 6.32 4.56
CA ASP A 39 -14.52 5.33 5.00
C ASP A 39 -13.09 5.60 4.53
N GLU A 40 -12.92 6.02 3.28
CA GLU A 40 -11.59 6.30 2.71
C GLU A 40 -10.91 7.52 3.34
N PHE A 41 -11.68 8.44 3.90
CA PHE A 41 -11.22 9.74 4.38
C PHE A 41 -11.24 9.89 5.89
N VAL A 42 -11.72 8.87 6.63
CA VAL A 42 -11.66 8.86 8.10
C VAL A 42 -10.20 9.00 8.55
N GLU A 43 -9.93 10.03 9.33
CA GLU A 43 -8.56 10.32 9.78
C GLU A 43 -8.06 9.27 10.79
N PRO A 44 -6.79 8.85 10.66
CA PRO A 44 -6.17 7.93 11.60
C PRO A 44 -6.19 8.50 13.03
N THR A 45 -6.69 7.74 13.99
CA THR A 45 -6.72 8.14 15.39
C THR A 45 -6.49 6.95 16.32
N ALA A 46 -5.94 7.20 17.48
CA ALA A 46 -5.82 6.23 18.57
C ALA A 46 -6.96 6.40 19.56
N PHE A 47 -7.29 5.34 20.26
CA PHE A 47 -8.36 5.32 21.26
C PHE A 47 -7.81 5.18 22.68
N GLU A 48 -8.61 5.53 23.65
CA GLU A 48 -8.30 5.38 25.07
C GLU A 48 -7.83 3.95 25.37
N GLY A 49 -6.80 3.80 26.20
CA GLY A 49 -6.22 2.49 26.54
C GLY A 49 -5.14 1.99 25.58
N TYR A 50 -4.87 2.71 24.48
CA TYR A 50 -3.76 2.40 23.56
C TYR A 50 -2.69 3.50 23.66
N ASP A 51 -1.43 3.11 23.95
CA ASP A 51 -0.33 4.05 24.21
C ASP A 51 0.78 4.05 23.15
N GLY A 52 0.53 3.34 22.05
CA GLY A 52 1.50 3.20 20.97
C GLY A 52 2.49 2.07 21.19
N PHE A 53 3.55 2.04 20.39
CA PHE A 53 4.58 1.02 20.46
C PHE A 53 5.62 1.34 21.52
N VAL A 54 6.10 0.29 22.20
CA VAL A 54 7.29 0.34 23.03
C VAL A 54 8.39 -0.57 22.46
N GLU A 55 9.64 -0.32 22.86
CA GLU A 55 10.76 -1.14 22.38
C GLU A 55 10.58 -2.60 22.78
N GLY A 56 10.75 -3.50 21.81
CA GLY A 56 10.61 -4.94 22.02
C GLY A 56 9.22 -5.48 21.68
N ASP A 57 8.24 -4.65 21.39
CA ASP A 57 6.92 -5.10 20.94
C ASP A 57 7.01 -6.00 19.72
N SER A 58 6.05 -6.91 19.59
CA SER A 58 5.87 -7.74 18.41
C SER A 58 4.75 -7.21 17.55
N VAL A 59 5.05 -6.95 16.28
CA VAL A 59 4.12 -6.38 15.31
C VAL A 59 3.94 -7.37 14.15
N LEU A 60 2.71 -7.75 13.88
CA LEU A 60 2.34 -8.54 12.71
C LEU A 60 1.42 -7.73 11.81
N THR A 61 1.85 -7.52 10.57
CA THR A 61 0.99 -6.91 9.55
C THR A 61 0.17 -7.99 8.84
N VAL A 62 -1.16 -7.86 8.85
CA VAL A 62 -2.09 -8.90 8.37
C VAL A 62 -2.74 -8.59 7.02
N ASN A 63 -2.32 -7.55 6.32
CA ASN A 63 -2.81 -7.21 5.00
C ASN A 63 -2.12 -8.06 3.92
N PHE A 64 -2.88 -8.69 3.04
CA PHE A 64 -2.30 -9.42 1.90
C PHE A 64 -1.95 -8.52 0.71
N ARG A 65 -2.55 -7.33 0.61
CA ARG A 65 -2.28 -6.35 -0.44
C ARG A 65 -1.02 -5.56 -0.11
N SER A 66 -0.05 -5.55 -1.02
CA SER A 66 1.32 -5.09 -0.71
C SER A 66 1.60 -3.61 -0.99
N ASP A 67 0.83 -2.95 -1.87
CA ASP A 67 1.13 -1.60 -2.37
C ASP A 67 1.38 -0.57 -1.25
N ARG A 68 0.34 -0.18 -0.50
CA ARG A 68 0.47 0.78 0.63
C ARG A 68 1.15 0.17 1.86
N MET A 69 1.15 -1.16 1.97
CA MET A 69 1.85 -1.81 3.08
C MET A 69 3.38 -1.68 3.01
N ARG A 70 3.94 -1.50 1.82
CA ARG A 70 5.37 -1.19 1.68
C ARG A 70 5.75 0.09 2.40
N GLU A 71 4.94 1.13 2.28
CA GLU A 71 5.21 2.45 2.85
C GLU A 71 5.16 2.44 4.37
N ILE A 72 4.06 1.95 4.95
CA ILE A 72 3.91 1.90 6.41
C ILE A 72 4.87 0.90 7.06
N THR A 73 5.16 -0.23 6.40
CA THR A 73 6.12 -1.22 6.90
C THR A 73 7.54 -0.65 6.92
N ARG A 74 7.94 0.10 5.89
CA ARG A 74 9.20 0.86 5.89
C ARG A 74 9.21 1.88 7.02
N ALA A 75 8.14 2.65 7.17
CA ALA A 75 8.06 3.66 8.22
C ALA A 75 8.16 3.07 9.63
N ILE A 76 7.67 1.86 9.87
CA ILE A 76 7.76 1.20 11.19
C ILE A 76 9.13 0.54 11.38
N GLY A 77 9.60 -0.23 10.42
CA GLY A 77 10.69 -1.16 10.62
C GLY A 77 12.07 -0.71 10.11
N ASP A 78 12.13 0.21 9.15
CA ASP A 78 13.41 0.67 8.57
C ASP A 78 14.05 1.71 9.49
N ARG A 79 15.24 1.41 10.02
CA ARG A 79 15.97 2.34 10.89
C ARG A 79 16.39 3.62 10.18
N ASP A 80 16.78 3.48 8.91
CA ASP A 80 17.34 4.57 8.10
C ASP A 80 16.28 5.27 7.23
N PHE A 81 15.00 5.14 7.61
CA PHE A 81 13.87 5.77 6.93
C PHE A 81 13.95 7.30 6.96
N THR A 82 13.78 7.94 5.81
CA THR A 82 14.01 9.38 5.62
C THR A 82 12.82 10.18 5.04
N GLU A 83 11.72 9.52 4.66
CA GLU A 83 10.61 10.19 3.97
C GLU A 83 9.83 11.18 4.85
N PHE A 84 9.89 11.00 6.18
CA PHE A 84 9.45 11.98 7.16
C PHE A 84 10.19 11.78 8.50
N VAL A 85 10.26 12.84 9.29
CA VAL A 85 10.94 12.79 10.60
C VAL A 85 10.10 12.01 11.60
N ARG A 86 10.68 10.97 12.18
CA ARG A 86 10.04 10.13 13.21
C ARG A 86 11.06 9.61 14.23
N PRO A 87 10.65 9.34 15.48
CA PRO A 87 11.44 8.50 16.38
C PRO A 87 11.39 7.05 15.85
N TYR A 88 12.54 6.37 15.87
CA TYR A 88 12.58 4.95 15.59
C TYR A 88 12.30 4.16 16.86
N VAL A 89 11.28 3.34 16.87
CA VAL A 89 10.97 2.38 17.93
C VAL A 89 11.33 0.98 17.41
N LYS A 90 12.27 0.32 18.08
CA LYS A 90 12.71 -1.02 17.66
C LYS A 90 11.65 -2.07 18.06
N VAL A 91 10.97 -2.63 17.09
CA VAL A 91 9.96 -3.68 17.27
C VAL A 91 10.37 -4.97 16.56
N ASN A 92 9.78 -6.10 16.95
CA ASN A 92 9.89 -7.38 16.27
C ASN A 92 8.81 -7.44 15.18
N LEU A 93 9.14 -7.01 13.97
CA LEU A 93 8.19 -6.89 12.87
C LEU A 93 8.17 -8.15 12.01
N ALA A 94 6.98 -8.68 11.76
CA ALA A 94 6.72 -9.75 10.79
C ALA A 94 5.58 -9.35 9.85
N THR A 95 5.57 -9.91 8.64
CA THR A 95 4.55 -9.63 7.63
C THR A 95 3.80 -10.90 7.25
N ILE A 96 2.50 -10.80 7.00
CA ILE A 96 1.72 -11.97 6.60
C ILE A 96 2.14 -12.48 5.22
N THR A 97 2.51 -11.57 4.31
CA THR A 97 3.00 -11.91 2.97
C THR A 97 4.19 -11.03 2.60
N GLU A 98 4.94 -11.41 1.59
CA GLU A 98 6.06 -10.61 1.07
C GLU A 98 5.54 -9.32 0.42
N TYR A 99 5.79 -8.17 1.06
CA TYR A 99 5.45 -6.85 0.51
C TYR A 99 6.55 -6.31 -0.40
N ASP A 100 7.80 -6.61 -0.06
CA ASP A 100 8.96 -6.24 -0.83
C ASP A 100 10.08 -7.27 -0.60
N LYS A 101 10.79 -7.66 -1.65
CA LYS A 101 11.89 -8.63 -1.57
C LYS A 101 13.11 -8.11 -0.79
N SER A 102 13.24 -6.79 -0.70
CA SER A 102 14.33 -6.15 0.06
C SER A 102 14.09 -6.11 1.57
N PHE A 103 12.87 -6.41 2.02
CA PHE A 103 12.53 -6.35 3.43
C PHE A 103 13.17 -7.50 4.22
N PRO A 104 13.86 -7.20 5.35
CA PRO A 104 14.52 -8.22 6.16
C PRO A 104 13.57 -8.93 7.13
N TYR A 105 12.26 -8.63 7.08
CA TYR A 105 11.29 -9.12 8.06
C TYR A 105 10.84 -10.54 7.76
N PRO A 106 10.58 -11.37 8.80
CA PRO A 106 9.95 -12.67 8.62
C PRO A 106 8.61 -12.56 7.89
N VAL A 107 8.40 -13.46 6.94
CA VAL A 107 7.16 -13.58 6.16
C VAL A 107 6.46 -14.88 6.52
N LEU A 108 5.17 -14.81 6.92
CA LEU A 108 4.40 -16.00 7.30
C LEU A 108 4.03 -16.84 6.09
N PHE A 109 3.52 -16.20 5.03
CA PHE A 109 3.08 -16.88 3.82
C PHE A 109 3.79 -16.27 2.61
N ARG A 110 4.68 -17.02 2.01
CA ARG A 110 5.33 -16.61 0.76
C ARG A 110 4.33 -16.65 -0.38
N LYS A 111 4.45 -15.72 -1.30
CA LYS A 111 3.65 -15.73 -2.52
C LYS A 111 4.16 -16.82 -3.46
N ASP A 112 3.29 -17.71 -3.88
CA ASP A 112 3.55 -18.57 -5.02
C ASP A 112 3.40 -17.73 -6.30
N THR A 113 4.37 -17.82 -7.19
CA THR A 113 4.26 -17.22 -8.53
C THR A 113 3.37 -18.13 -9.39
N PRO A 114 2.18 -17.69 -9.80
CA PRO A 114 1.30 -18.49 -10.63
C PRO A 114 1.96 -18.75 -11.99
N LYS A 115 1.86 -19.99 -12.47
CA LYS A 115 2.32 -20.39 -13.81
C LYS A 115 1.18 -20.26 -14.82
N ASN A 116 1.54 -20.11 -16.08
CA ASN A 116 0.59 -19.99 -17.18
C ASN A 116 -0.36 -18.78 -17.02
N THR A 117 0.20 -17.66 -16.59
CA THR A 117 -0.52 -16.38 -16.64
C THR A 117 -0.88 -16.05 -18.09
N LEU A 118 -1.88 -15.21 -18.31
CA LEU A 118 -2.29 -14.82 -19.65
C LEU A 118 -1.11 -14.32 -20.49
N ALA A 119 -0.31 -13.41 -19.93
CA ALA A 119 0.85 -12.85 -20.60
C ALA A 119 1.90 -13.91 -20.94
N GLU A 120 2.15 -14.86 -20.04
CA GLU A 120 3.06 -15.98 -20.26
C GLU A 120 2.57 -16.89 -21.42
N VAL A 121 1.27 -17.22 -21.44
CA VAL A 121 0.69 -18.07 -22.48
C VAL A 121 0.73 -17.38 -23.84
N ILE A 122 0.38 -16.10 -23.93
CA ILE A 122 0.47 -15.31 -25.16
C ILE A 122 1.92 -15.29 -25.67
N SER A 123 2.87 -15.02 -24.79
CA SER A 123 4.29 -15.00 -25.14
C SER A 123 4.82 -16.35 -25.63
N LYS A 124 4.46 -17.46 -24.95
CA LYS A 124 4.85 -18.82 -25.34
C LYS A 124 4.33 -19.23 -26.73
N ASN A 125 3.17 -18.69 -27.12
CA ASN A 125 2.60 -18.92 -28.44
C ASN A 125 3.12 -17.94 -29.51
N GLY A 126 4.12 -17.10 -29.18
CA GLY A 126 4.78 -16.20 -30.12
C GLY A 126 3.96 -14.95 -30.49
N PHE A 127 2.82 -14.72 -29.88
CA PHE A 127 2.01 -13.53 -30.14
C PHE A 127 2.62 -12.28 -29.49
N ARG A 128 2.33 -11.13 -30.09
CA ARG A 128 2.64 -9.82 -29.51
C ARG A 128 1.51 -9.39 -28.58
N GLN A 129 1.86 -8.69 -27.52
CA GLN A 129 0.92 -8.14 -26.55
C GLN A 129 1.32 -6.73 -26.16
N LEU A 130 0.32 -5.89 -25.90
CA LEU A 130 0.49 -4.53 -25.41
C LEU A 130 -0.23 -4.41 -24.08
N HIS A 131 0.53 -4.03 -23.05
CA HIS A 131 0.00 -3.69 -21.73
C HIS A 131 0.06 -2.17 -21.57
N THR A 132 -1.08 -1.54 -21.45
CA THR A 132 -1.17 -0.09 -21.28
C THR A 132 -2.20 0.26 -20.21
N ALA A 133 -1.88 1.22 -19.39
CA ALA A 133 -2.77 1.82 -18.41
C ALA A 133 -2.21 3.15 -17.93
N GLU A 134 -3.06 3.89 -17.27
CA GLU A 134 -2.63 5.06 -16.53
C GLU A 134 -1.88 4.67 -15.24
N THR A 135 -1.15 5.62 -14.67
CA THR A 135 -0.26 5.43 -13.50
C THR A 135 -0.92 4.61 -12.39
N GLU A 136 -2.18 4.90 -12.06
CA GLU A 136 -2.93 4.23 -10.99
C GLU A 136 -3.16 2.73 -11.23
N LYS A 137 -3.20 2.31 -12.47
CA LYS A 137 -3.51 0.93 -12.87
C LYS A 137 -2.36 0.23 -13.58
N TYR A 138 -1.24 0.91 -13.80
CA TYR A 138 -0.12 0.35 -14.55
C TYR A 138 0.43 -0.94 -13.94
N ALA A 139 0.64 -0.95 -12.63
CA ALA A 139 1.08 -2.17 -11.94
C ALA A 139 0.08 -3.33 -12.04
N HIS A 140 -1.22 -3.03 -12.18
CA HIS A 140 -2.25 -4.06 -12.31
C HIS A 140 -2.19 -4.78 -13.66
N VAL A 141 -1.91 -4.04 -14.73
CA VAL A 141 -1.81 -4.62 -16.08
C VAL A 141 -0.40 -5.11 -16.43
N THR A 142 0.58 -4.91 -15.56
CA THR A 142 1.96 -5.39 -15.73
C THR A 142 2.31 -6.40 -14.64
N PHE A 143 2.82 -5.96 -13.52
CA PHE A 143 3.29 -6.79 -12.42
C PHE A 143 2.25 -7.81 -11.93
N PHE A 144 1.02 -7.35 -11.61
CA PHE A 144 0.00 -8.26 -11.08
C PHE A 144 -0.55 -9.22 -12.15
N LEU A 145 -0.77 -8.74 -13.37
CA LEU A 145 -1.21 -9.58 -14.48
C LEU A 145 -0.16 -10.64 -14.83
N ASN A 146 1.12 -10.31 -14.66
CA ASN A 146 2.24 -11.23 -14.90
C ASN A 146 2.55 -12.13 -13.69
N GLY A 147 1.64 -12.18 -12.70
CA GLY A 147 1.79 -13.06 -11.54
C GLY A 147 2.88 -12.63 -10.55
N GLY A 148 3.21 -11.34 -10.50
CA GLY A 148 4.24 -10.78 -9.63
C GLY A 148 5.64 -10.75 -10.25
N ILE A 149 5.71 -10.83 -11.58
CA ILE A 149 6.97 -10.72 -12.35
C ILE A 149 7.05 -9.33 -12.95
N ASP A 150 8.10 -8.58 -12.61
CA ASP A 150 8.31 -7.21 -13.11
C ASP A 150 8.83 -7.20 -14.55
N GLU A 151 9.66 -8.17 -14.93
CA GLU A 151 10.21 -8.23 -16.28
C GLU A 151 9.12 -8.54 -17.30
N PRO A 152 9.09 -7.79 -18.42
CA PRO A 152 8.17 -8.10 -19.52
C PRO A 152 8.46 -9.48 -20.12
N TYR A 153 7.42 -10.22 -20.47
CA TYR A 153 7.59 -11.43 -21.26
C TYR A 153 8.06 -11.09 -22.70
N LYS A 154 8.62 -12.07 -23.36
CA LYS A 154 9.00 -11.93 -24.81
C LYS A 154 7.80 -11.45 -25.62
N ASN A 155 7.99 -10.45 -26.48
CA ASN A 155 6.94 -9.80 -27.29
C ASN A 155 5.89 -9.00 -26.48
N GLU A 156 6.16 -8.69 -25.24
CA GLU A 156 5.34 -7.79 -24.42
C GLU A 156 5.87 -6.36 -24.55
N THR A 157 5.00 -5.43 -24.89
CA THR A 157 5.27 -3.99 -24.91
C THR A 157 4.47 -3.33 -23.80
N ARG A 158 5.06 -2.40 -23.09
CA ARG A 158 4.42 -1.66 -22.00
C ARG A 158 4.39 -0.17 -22.30
N VAL A 159 3.21 0.43 -22.13
CA VAL A 159 3.02 1.88 -22.29
C VAL A 159 2.32 2.43 -21.05
N LEU A 160 3.03 3.31 -20.34
CA LEU A 160 2.48 4.06 -19.21
C LEU A 160 1.88 5.37 -19.71
N ILE A 161 0.65 5.63 -19.37
CA ILE A 161 -0.02 6.92 -19.56
C ILE A 161 -0.08 7.63 -18.20
N PRO A 162 0.36 8.87 -18.07
CA PRO A 162 0.22 9.61 -16.81
C PRO A 162 -1.26 9.79 -16.44
N SER A 163 -1.62 9.45 -15.19
CA SER A 163 -2.95 9.79 -14.65
C SER A 163 -3.08 11.30 -14.49
N PRO A 164 -4.30 11.86 -14.59
CA PRO A 164 -4.53 13.28 -14.34
C PRO A 164 -4.14 13.65 -12.90
N ASP A 165 -3.56 14.84 -12.75
CA ASP A 165 -3.22 15.40 -11.44
C ASP A 165 -4.46 16.08 -10.82
N VAL A 166 -5.31 15.28 -10.19
CA VAL A 166 -6.52 15.70 -9.49
C VAL A 166 -6.57 15.09 -8.09
N LYS A 167 -7.34 15.71 -7.20
CA LYS A 167 -7.46 15.23 -5.82
C LYS A 167 -8.20 13.88 -5.75
N THR A 168 -9.28 13.77 -6.49
CA THR A 168 -10.09 12.55 -6.67
C THR A 168 -10.51 12.44 -8.13
N TYR A 169 -10.64 11.21 -8.66
CA TYR A 169 -10.85 11.01 -10.11
C TYR A 169 -12.27 11.25 -10.59
N ASP A 170 -13.23 11.46 -9.70
CA ASP A 170 -14.55 11.97 -10.02
C ASP A 170 -14.53 13.44 -10.50
N GLU A 171 -13.48 14.19 -10.17
CA GLU A 171 -13.23 15.53 -10.72
C GLU A 171 -12.86 15.51 -12.21
N LYS A 172 -12.39 14.35 -12.71
CA LYS A 172 -12.02 14.13 -14.12
C LYS A 172 -12.29 12.70 -14.55
N PRO A 173 -13.59 12.33 -14.71
CA PRO A 173 -13.98 10.94 -14.95
C PRO A 173 -13.49 10.38 -16.30
N GLU A 174 -13.22 11.25 -17.29
CA GLU A 174 -12.62 10.85 -18.56
C GLU A 174 -11.15 10.45 -18.43
N MET A 175 -10.54 10.74 -17.28
CA MET A 175 -9.14 10.44 -17.01
C MET A 175 -8.20 11.09 -18.04
N SER A 176 -7.26 10.32 -18.61
CA SER A 176 -6.35 10.78 -19.68
C SER A 176 -6.86 10.39 -21.07
N ALA A 177 -8.04 9.83 -21.20
CA ALA A 177 -8.70 9.59 -22.48
C ALA A 177 -9.11 10.93 -23.12
N LYS A 178 -8.96 11.04 -24.45
CA LYS A 178 -9.40 12.19 -25.24
C LYS A 178 -10.46 11.76 -26.25
#